data_447029e0197c04d737b491e4d6793c56
#
_entry.id   447029e0197c04d737b491e4d6793c56
#
_cell.length_a   1.000
_cell.length_b   1.000
_cell.length_c   1.000
_cell.angle_alpha   90.00
_cell.angle_beta   90.00
_cell.angle_gamma   90.00
#
_symmetry.space_group_name_H-M   'P 1'
#
loop_
_entity.id
_entity.type
_entity.pdbx_description
1 polymer ?
#
loop_
_entity_poly.entity_id
_entity_poly.type
_entity_poly.pdbx_seq_one_letter_code
_entity_poly.pdbx_strand_id
1 'polypeptide(L)'
;MTENDKDIELLHSDPYTLILKYQETVKIIVKKYILTGVFRSSDFEDIVQEVNSALLIKIPAMQIQYNGMSLFRTYFSVIVRNICMKEHAKINMEITIEQKDITGRIDRACVEEKIIFEKEIQRFRAILSLYYRQRPKLLLCLKLHYRIPLTPEDINLWYPKCSSTERSILLENFGKNFDGKDDVEIYKLITPLMNGNENKSNSVDAVRKWTDSKIHEIIQLLNGNPKKLNYTEDTLKTLVDDFFSPFLLEK
;
A
#
# COMPACT_ATOMS: atom_id res chain seq x y z
N MET A 1 -15.68 -10.17 14.82
CA MET A 1 -14.23 -9.94 15.00
C MET A 1 -13.65 -9.69 13.62
N THR A 2 -13.11 -8.51 13.37
CA THR A 2 -12.54 -8.15 12.07
C THR A 2 -11.19 -8.86 11.88
N GLU A 3 -10.68 -8.91 10.63
CA GLU A 3 -9.34 -9.44 10.37
C GLU A 3 -8.25 -8.66 11.14
N ASN A 4 -8.43 -7.35 11.25
CA ASN A 4 -7.53 -6.51 12.04
C ASN A 4 -7.57 -6.84 13.54
N ASP A 5 -8.73 -7.20 14.09
CA ASP A 5 -8.84 -7.62 15.50
C ASP A 5 -8.08 -8.93 15.75
N LYS A 6 -8.15 -9.88 14.80
CA LYS A 6 -7.38 -11.12 14.84
C LYS A 6 -5.87 -10.85 14.77
N ASP A 7 -5.45 -9.89 13.94
CA ASP A 7 -4.04 -9.52 13.85
C ASP A 7 -3.52 -8.91 15.15
N ILE A 8 -4.34 -8.09 15.81
CA ILE A 8 -4.00 -7.51 17.12
C ILE A 8 -3.89 -8.61 18.17
N GLU A 9 -4.85 -9.54 18.17
CA GLU A 9 -4.81 -10.69 19.09
C GLU A 9 -3.56 -11.55 18.86
N LEU A 10 -3.24 -11.88 17.61
CA LEU A 10 -2.03 -12.63 17.24
C LEU A 10 -0.74 -11.87 17.60
N LEU A 11 -0.71 -10.56 17.46
CA LEU A 11 0.45 -9.77 17.85
C LEU A 11 0.81 -9.94 19.32
N HIS A 12 -0.19 -10.13 20.19
CA HIS A 12 0.00 -10.31 21.63
C HIS A 12 0.12 -11.79 22.06
N SER A 13 -0.62 -12.71 21.41
CA SER A 13 -0.69 -14.11 21.80
C SER A 13 0.32 -14.99 21.07
N ASP A 14 0.47 -14.82 19.76
CA ASP A 14 1.35 -15.61 18.91
C ASP A 14 1.94 -14.80 17.76
N PRO A 15 2.93 -13.94 18.06
CA PRO A 15 3.56 -13.08 17.05
C PRO A 15 4.27 -13.87 15.93
N TYR A 16 4.67 -15.11 16.17
CA TYR A 16 5.28 -15.95 15.13
C TYR A 16 4.27 -16.29 14.04
N THR A 17 3.09 -16.75 14.42
CA THR A 17 1.99 -17.02 13.48
C THR A 17 1.61 -15.74 12.73
N LEU A 18 1.62 -14.59 13.39
CA LEU A 18 1.36 -13.33 12.73
C LEU A 18 2.42 -13.00 11.65
N ILE A 19 3.71 -13.14 11.96
CA ILE A 19 4.79 -12.93 10.97
C ILE A 19 4.65 -13.93 9.81
N LEU A 20 4.34 -15.18 10.07
CA LEU A 20 4.11 -16.19 9.02
C LEU A 20 2.92 -15.79 8.11
N LYS A 21 1.83 -15.31 8.69
CA LYS A 21 0.67 -14.80 7.95
C LYS A 21 1.08 -13.68 6.95
N TYR A 22 2.03 -12.83 7.32
CA TYR A 22 2.48 -11.70 6.53
C TYR A 22 3.72 -11.96 5.67
N GLN A 23 4.18 -13.22 5.54
CA GLN A 23 5.37 -13.58 4.76
C GLN A 23 5.30 -13.13 3.30
N GLU A 24 4.12 -13.26 2.67
CA GLU A 24 3.97 -12.78 1.29
C GLU A 24 4.12 -11.27 1.19
N THR A 25 3.65 -10.51 2.19
CA THR A 25 3.86 -9.06 2.25
C THR A 25 5.35 -8.71 2.36
N VAL A 26 6.11 -9.43 3.19
CA VAL A 26 7.57 -9.27 3.29
C VAL A 26 8.23 -9.52 1.94
N LYS A 27 7.93 -10.67 1.31
CA LYS A 27 8.49 -11.04 0.00
C LYS A 27 8.17 -10.02 -1.09
N ILE A 28 6.93 -9.52 -1.13
CA ILE A 28 6.51 -8.49 -2.09
C ILE A 28 7.31 -7.21 -1.91
N ILE A 29 7.48 -6.76 -0.66
CA ILE A 29 8.24 -5.55 -0.36
C ILE A 29 9.71 -5.74 -0.75
N VAL A 30 10.36 -6.85 -0.37
CA VAL A 30 11.75 -7.13 -0.74
C VAL A 30 11.90 -7.23 -2.27
N LYS A 31 10.99 -7.92 -2.98
CA LYS A 31 10.98 -7.95 -4.46
C LYS A 31 10.91 -6.54 -5.06
N LYS A 32 10.13 -5.65 -4.46
CA LYS A 32 10.06 -4.26 -4.91
C LYS A 32 11.42 -3.57 -4.81
N TYR A 33 12.13 -3.73 -3.70
CA TYR A 33 13.47 -3.16 -3.52
C TYR A 33 14.52 -3.75 -4.48
N ILE A 34 14.38 -5.02 -4.85
CA ILE A 34 15.21 -5.64 -5.91
C ILE A 34 14.88 -5.01 -7.27
N LEU A 35 13.61 -4.86 -7.61
CA LEU A 35 13.17 -4.27 -8.89
C LEU A 35 13.62 -2.82 -9.06
N THR A 36 13.76 -2.10 -7.97
CA THR A 36 14.27 -0.71 -7.96
C THR A 36 15.81 -0.64 -7.91
N GLY A 37 16.50 -1.78 -7.85
CA GLY A 37 17.96 -1.86 -7.85
C GLY A 37 18.62 -1.61 -6.47
N VAL A 38 17.83 -1.57 -5.41
CA VAL A 38 18.32 -1.39 -4.03
C VAL A 38 19.04 -2.64 -3.54
N PHE A 39 18.50 -3.83 -3.84
CA PHE A 39 19.12 -5.12 -3.58
C PHE A 39 19.40 -5.86 -4.89
N ARG A 40 20.36 -6.80 -4.86
CA ARG A 40 20.62 -7.70 -5.99
C ARG A 40 19.59 -8.83 -6.00
N SER A 41 19.24 -9.31 -7.20
CA SER A 41 18.29 -10.44 -7.33
C SER A 41 18.79 -11.73 -6.67
N SER A 42 20.13 -11.92 -6.61
CA SER A 42 20.77 -13.04 -5.93
C SER A 42 20.52 -13.07 -4.42
N ASP A 43 20.29 -11.91 -3.81
CA ASP A 43 20.27 -11.73 -2.36
C ASP A 43 18.83 -11.83 -1.79
N PHE A 44 17.85 -12.19 -2.63
CA PHE A 44 16.43 -12.17 -2.26
C PHE A 44 16.12 -12.96 -0.97
N GLU A 45 16.57 -14.21 -0.91
CA GLU A 45 16.26 -15.08 0.23
C GLU A 45 17.01 -14.60 1.49
N ASP A 46 18.24 -14.15 1.36
CA ASP A 46 19.04 -13.62 2.46
C ASP A 46 18.40 -12.36 3.04
N ILE A 47 17.97 -11.43 2.19
CA ILE A 47 17.27 -10.21 2.62
C ILE A 47 15.93 -10.54 3.29
N VAL A 48 15.16 -11.50 2.76
CA VAL A 48 13.91 -11.95 3.40
C VAL A 48 14.20 -12.52 4.79
N GLN A 49 15.26 -13.30 4.95
CA GLN A 49 15.65 -13.87 6.23
C GLN A 49 16.10 -12.79 7.23
N GLU A 50 16.90 -11.81 6.80
CA GLU A 50 17.32 -10.67 7.63
C GLU A 50 16.13 -9.83 8.08
N VAL A 51 15.19 -9.55 7.16
CA VAL A 51 13.94 -8.84 7.48
C VAL A 51 13.14 -9.60 8.53
N ASN A 52 12.99 -10.92 8.38
CA ASN A 52 12.27 -11.75 9.35
C ASN A 52 12.95 -11.74 10.72
N SER A 53 14.26 -11.86 10.76
CA SER A 53 15.05 -11.79 12.00
C SER A 53 14.88 -10.44 12.70
N ALA A 54 14.92 -9.34 11.94
CA ALA A 54 14.71 -8.01 12.47
C ALA A 54 13.27 -7.77 12.93
N LEU A 55 12.26 -8.37 12.26
CA LEU A 55 10.87 -8.32 12.69
C LEU A 55 10.68 -8.98 14.05
N LEU A 56 11.27 -10.17 14.26
CA LEU A 56 11.21 -10.88 15.54
C LEU A 56 11.77 -10.03 16.69
N ILE A 57 12.89 -9.35 16.46
CA ILE A 57 13.49 -8.45 17.46
C ILE A 57 12.56 -7.25 17.74
N LYS A 58 11.77 -6.81 16.77
CA LYS A 58 10.88 -5.64 16.91
C LYS A 58 9.52 -5.95 17.54
N ILE A 59 9.13 -7.21 17.71
CA ILE A 59 7.83 -7.60 18.27
C ILE A 59 7.49 -6.84 19.57
N PRO A 60 8.36 -6.77 20.60
CA PRO A 60 8.03 -6.06 21.83
C PRO A 60 7.70 -4.57 21.61
N ALA A 61 8.45 -3.93 20.70
CA ALA A 61 8.20 -2.54 20.34
C ALA A 61 6.88 -2.38 19.56
N MET A 62 6.56 -3.32 18.67
CA MET A 62 5.30 -3.32 17.92
C MET A 62 4.09 -3.48 18.85
N GLN A 63 4.17 -4.35 19.83
CA GLN A 63 3.11 -4.57 20.84
C GLN A 63 2.81 -3.31 21.66
N ILE A 64 3.83 -2.48 21.91
CA ILE A 64 3.69 -1.22 22.67
C ILE A 64 3.22 -0.08 21.76
N GLN A 65 3.76 0.01 20.56
CA GLN A 65 3.59 1.18 19.68
C GLN A 65 2.35 1.13 18.80
N TYR A 66 1.84 -0.08 18.51
CA TYR A 66 0.66 -0.21 17.69
C TYR A 66 -0.59 0.20 18.47
N ASN A 67 -1.20 1.31 18.06
CA ASN A 67 -2.33 1.94 18.73
C ASN A 67 -3.68 1.74 18.03
N GLY A 68 -3.72 0.89 16.96
CA GLY A 68 -4.96 0.61 16.21
C GLY A 68 -5.46 1.73 15.30
N MET A 69 -4.74 2.86 15.16
CA MET A 69 -5.14 3.98 14.30
C MET A 69 -5.06 3.68 12.79
N SER A 70 -4.35 2.64 12.42
CA SER A 70 -4.27 2.14 11.03
C SER A 70 -4.51 0.64 11.02
N LEU A 71 -4.78 0.06 9.84
CA LEU A 71 -4.77 -1.39 9.70
C LEU A 71 -3.42 -1.95 10.10
N PHE A 72 -3.40 -3.08 10.82
CA PHE A 72 -2.15 -3.73 11.22
C PHE A 72 -1.25 -4.01 10.00
N ARG A 73 -1.83 -4.45 8.90
CA ARG A 73 -1.13 -4.67 7.63
C ARG A 73 -0.37 -3.43 7.14
N THR A 74 -0.99 -2.26 7.19
CA THR A 74 -0.35 -0.99 6.79
C THR A 74 0.82 -0.67 7.72
N TYR A 75 0.61 -0.75 9.03
CA TYR A 75 1.64 -0.57 10.04
C TYR A 75 2.81 -1.55 9.85
N PHE A 76 2.50 -2.83 9.66
CA PHE A 76 3.49 -3.88 9.41
C PHE A 76 4.31 -3.59 8.14
N SER A 77 3.67 -3.19 7.05
CA SER A 77 4.34 -2.85 5.80
C SER A 77 5.34 -1.70 5.97
N VAL A 78 5.00 -0.68 6.76
CA VAL A 78 5.92 0.42 7.09
C VAL A 78 7.14 -0.10 7.86
N ILE A 79 6.93 -0.99 8.83
CA ILE A 79 8.03 -1.58 9.59
C ILE A 79 8.96 -2.39 8.69
N VAL A 80 8.40 -3.24 7.80
CA VAL A 80 9.19 -4.03 6.84
C VAL A 80 10.04 -3.13 5.96
N ARG A 81 9.47 -2.05 5.42
CA ARG A 81 10.23 -1.07 4.61
C ARG A 81 11.37 -0.43 5.39
N ASN A 82 11.09 0.02 6.61
CA ASN A 82 12.11 0.60 7.47
C ASN A 82 13.25 -0.40 7.78
N ILE A 83 12.93 -1.69 7.88
CA ILE A 83 13.93 -2.73 8.04
C ILE A 83 14.74 -2.89 6.76
N CYS A 84 14.10 -3.03 5.59
CA CYS A 84 14.79 -3.11 4.30
C CYS A 84 15.75 -1.93 4.10
N MET A 85 15.32 -0.72 4.44
CA MET A 85 16.18 0.47 4.36
C MET A 85 17.40 0.37 5.27
N LYS A 86 17.24 -0.12 6.50
CA LYS A 86 18.36 -0.34 7.40
C LYS A 86 19.32 -1.42 6.92
N GLU A 87 18.80 -2.52 6.38
CA GLU A 87 19.64 -3.58 5.83
C GLU A 87 20.43 -3.10 4.61
N HIS A 88 19.81 -2.32 3.72
CA HIS A 88 20.55 -1.68 2.63
C HIS A 88 21.68 -0.76 3.13
N ALA A 89 21.41 0.05 4.17
CA ALA A 89 22.44 0.91 4.76
C ALA A 89 23.60 0.08 5.35
N LYS A 90 23.31 -1.06 6.00
CA LYS A 90 24.37 -1.98 6.50
C LYS A 90 25.23 -2.53 5.36
N ILE A 91 24.59 -3.07 4.30
CA ILE A 91 25.29 -3.64 3.15
C ILE A 91 26.22 -2.59 2.52
N ASN A 92 25.75 -1.35 2.35
CA ASN A 92 26.57 -0.27 1.84
C ASN A 92 27.70 0.14 2.80
N MET A 93 27.50 0.04 4.11
CA MET A 93 28.59 0.25 5.07
C MET A 93 29.66 -0.85 5.00
N GLU A 94 29.27 -2.11 4.90
CA GLU A 94 30.20 -3.25 4.77
C GLU A 94 31.04 -3.14 3.50
N ILE A 95 30.42 -2.81 2.37
CA ILE A 95 31.13 -2.55 1.10
C ILE A 95 32.10 -1.35 1.22
N THR A 96 31.76 -0.36 2.06
CA THR A 96 32.57 0.85 2.26
C THR A 96 33.72 0.63 3.25
N ILE A 97 33.60 -0.30 4.21
CA ILE A 97 34.68 -0.68 5.13
C ILE A 97 35.82 -1.35 4.36
N GLU A 98 35.51 -2.10 3.30
CA GLU A 98 36.51 -2.64 2.38
C GLU A 98 37.17 -1.56 1.50
N GLN A 99 36.57 -0.37 1.37
CA GLN A 99 37.01 0.73 0.50
C GLN A 99 37.21 2.06 1.26
N LYS A 100 37.92 2.12 2.36
CA LYS A 100 38.29 3.33 3.14
C LYS A 100 37.76 4.66 2.59
N ASP A 101 36.57 5.11 3.09
CA ASP A 101 36.22 6.52 3.39
C ASP A 101 34.79 6.62 3.98
N ILE A 102 34.67 6.88 5.32
CA ILE A 102 33.47 6.45 6.07
C ILE A 102 32.52 7.58 6.55
N THR A 103 32.77 8.84 6.34
CA THR A 103 32.07 9.87 7.12
C THR A 103 30.92 10.63 6.45
N GLY A 104 30.56 10.31 5.20
CA GLY A 104 29.55 11.09 4.49
C GLY A 104 28.40 10.30 3.84
N ARG A 105 28.33 8.95 3.99
CA ARG A 105 27.47 8.10 3.17
C ARG A 105 26.21 7.55 3.83
N ILE A 106 26.14 7.51 5.16
CA ILE A 106 24.96 6.97 5.87
C ILE A 106 23.72 7.83 5.62
N ASP A 107 23.89 9.15 5.63
CA ASP A 107 22.81 10.09 5.31
C ASP A 107 22.40 10.04 3.85
N ARG A 108 23.34 9.75 2.93
CA ARG A 108 23.05 9.68 1.48
C ARG A 108 22.20 8.47 1.09
N ALA A 109 22.48 7.28 1.62
CA ALA A 109 21.70 6.08 1.30
C ALA A 109 20.24 6.23 1.74
N CYS A 110 19.99 6.72 2.95
CA CYS A 110 18.64 7.00 3.44
C CYS A 110 17.94 8.10 2.62
N VAL A 111 18.69 9.09 2.14
CA VAL A 111 18.17 10.17 1.29
C VAL A 111 17.88 9.65 -0.13
N GLU A 112 18.75 8.82 -0.70
CA GLU A 112 18.55 8.26 -2.05
C GLU A 112 17.32 7.34 -2.11
N GLU A 113 17.10 6.50 -1.11
CA GLU A 113 15.93 5.63 -1.03
C GLU A 113 14.64 6.41 -0.85
N LYS A 114 14.67 7.42 0.00
CA LYS A 114 13.54 8.35 0.14
C LYS A 114 13.23 9.04 -1.19
N ILE A 115 14.25 9.43 -1.93
CA ILE A 115 14.12 10.03 -3.26
C ILE A 115 13.53 9.03 -4.25
N ILE A 116 13.95 7.76 -4.24
CA ILE A 116 13.42 6.71 -5.13
C ILE A 116 11.94 6.46 -4.81
N PHE A 117 11.60 6.33 -3.55
CA PHE A 117 10.23 6.14 -3.09
C PHE A 117 9.34 7.36 -3.46
N GLU A 118 9.82 8.57 -3.18
CA GLU A 118 9.12 9.80 -3.56
C GLU A 118 8.92 9.90 -5.08
N LYS A 119 9.91 9.48 -5.89
CA LYS A 119 9.79 9.41 -7.35
C LYS A 119 8.73 8.41 -7.81
N GLU A 120 8.61 7.25 -7.17
CA GLU A 120 7.55 6.28 -7.49
C GLU A 120 6.16 6.82 -7.16
N ILE A 121 6.00 7.44 -5.99
CA ILE A 121 4.74 8.09 -5.61
C ILE A 121 4.42 9.26 -6.56
N GLN A 122 5.42 10.07 -6.94
CA GLN A 122 5.23 11.15 -7.91
C GLN A 122 4.85 10.60 -9.29
N ARG A 123 5.48 9.51 -9.73
CA ARG A 123 5.13 8.84 -10.99
C ARG A 123 3.69 8.31 -10.95
N PHE A 124 3.28 7.69 -9.85
CA PHE A 124 1.91 7.24 -9.66
C PHE A 124 0.93 8.43 -9.66
N ARG A 125 1.27 9.53 -8.98
CA ARG A 125 0.49 10.79 -9.02
C ARG A 125 0.36 11.33 -10.43
N ALA A 126 1.44 11.31 -11.21
CA ALA A 126 1.43 11.76 -12.61
C ALA A 126 0.52 10.87 -13.46
N ILE A 127 0.56 9.55 -13.30
CA ILE A 127 -0.35 8.62 -13.98
C ILE A 127 -1.80 8.91 -13.59
N LEU A 128 -2.11 9.08 -12.29
CA LEU A 128 -3.46 9.42 -11.83
C LEU A 128 -3.96 10.77 -12.39
N SER A 129 -3.05 11.69 -12.69
CA SER A 129 -3.41 12.99 -13.30
C SER A 129 -3.89 12.86 -14.75
N LEU A 130 -3.51 11.79 -15.48
CA LEU A 130 -4.02 11.52 -16.82
C LEU A 130 -5.53 11.26 -16.84
N TYR A 131 -6.06 10.81 -15.70
CA TYR A 131 -7.50 10.52 -15.52
C TYR A 131 -8.28 11.74 -14.98
N TYR A 132 -7.87 12.97 -15.24
CA TYR A 132 -8.34 14.18 -14.57
C TYR A 132 -9.87 14.26 -14.38
N ARG A 133 -10.69 13.87 -15.38
CA ARG A 133 -12.16 13.83 -15.27
C ARG A 133 -12.71 12.68 -14.43
N GLN A 134 -12.01 11.57 -14.37
CA GLN A 134 -12.43 10.36 -13.69
C GLN A 134 -11.64 10.11 -12.40
N ARG A 135 -10.68 10.99 -12.09
CA ARG A 135 -9.77 10.83 -10.97
C ARG A 135 -10.48 10.61 -9.63
N PRO A 136 -11.51 11.38 -9.25
CA PRO A 136 -12.21 11.13 -7.99
C PRO A 136 -12.84 9.74 -7.93
N LYS A 137 -13.48 9.30 -9.00
CA LYS A 137 -14.04 7.95 -9.11
C LYS A 137 -12.95 6.88 -9.04
N LEU A 138 -11.86 7.09 -9.77
CA LEU A 138 -10.73 6.16 -9.80
C LEU A 138 -10.10 5.99 -8.42
N LEU A 139 -9.87 7.09 -7.69
CA LEU A 139 -9.34 7.05 -6.32
C LEU A 139 -10.27 6.29 -5.37
N LEU A 140 -11.58 6.55 -5.45
CA LEU A 140 -12.58 5.81 -4.69
C LEU A 140 -12.53 4.31 -5.00
N CYS A 141 -12.53 3.94 -6.30
CA CYS A 141 -12.49 2.54 -6.72
C CYS A 141 -11.19 1.84 -6.31
N LEU A 142 -10.04 2.52 -6.37
CA LEU A 142 -8.77 1.97 -5.87
C LEU A 142 -8.83 1.70 -4.37
N LYS A 143 -9.36 2.64 -3.58
CA LYS A 143 -9.54 2.41 -2.14
C LYS A 143 -10.45 1.21 -1.87
N LEU A 144 -11.60 1.11 -2.55
CA LEU A 144 -12.53 0.00 -2.38
C LEU A 144 -11.91 -1.33 -2.78
N HIS A 145 -11.23 -1.38 -3.93
CA HIS A 145 -10.59 -2.59 -4.46
C HIS A 145 -9.49 -3.11 -3.52
N TYR A 146 -8.65 -2.20 -3.00
CA TYR A 146 -7.55 -2.56 -2.10
C TYR A 146 -7.92 -2.54 -0.61
N ARG A 147 -9.21 -2.40 -0.27
CA ARG A 147 -9.74 -2.43 1.10
C ARG A 147 -9.20 -1.31 2.00
N ILE A 148 -8.95 -0.14 1.40
CA ILE A 148 -8.50 1.04 2.13
C ILE A 148 -9.73 1.81 2.63
N PRO A 149 -9.82 2.14 3.93
CA PRO A 149 -10.96 2.85 4.49
C PRO A 149 -11.23 4.18 3.78
N LEU A 150 -12.52 4.47 3.55
CA LEU A 150 -12.96 5.75 3.00
C LEU A 150 -13.04 6.81 4.09
N THR A 151 -12.64 8.03 3.74
CA THR A 151 -12.83 9.21 4.57
C THR A 151 -14.00 10.07 4.05
N PRO A 152 -14.55 10.98 4.87
CA PRO A 152 -15.54 11.94 4.41
C PRO A 152 -15.06 12.77 3.21
N GLU A 153 -13.75 13.07 3.15
CA GLU A 153 -13.10 13.84 2.08
C GLU A 153 -13.13 13.06 0.76
N ASP A 154 -12.88 11.75 0.77
CA ASP A 154 -12.96 10.89 -0.41
C ASP A 154 -14.36 10.91 -1.02
N ILE A 155 -15.39 10.82 -0.16
CA ILE A 155 -16.78 10.86 -0.58
C ILE A 155 -17.13 12.24 -1.16
N ASN A 156 -16.73 13.32 -0.49
CA ASN A 156 -16.97 14.68 -0.96
C ASN A 156 -16.29 14.96 -2.30
N LEU A 157 -15.07 14.45 -2.49
CA LEU A 157 -14.30 14.62 -3.72
C LEU A 157 -15.00 13.93 -4.91
N TRP A 158 -15.53 12.74 -4.68
CA TRP A 158 -16.18 11.95 -5.73
C TRP A 158 -17.64 12.34 -5.92
N TYR A 159 -18.40 12.55 -4.82
CA TYR A 159 -19.83 12.85 -4.86
C TYR A 159 -20.15 14.06 -3.97
N PRO A 160 -19.88 15.30 -4.46
CA PRO A 160 -20.11 16.51 -3.68
C PRO A 160 -21.56 16.73 -3.25
N LYS A 161 -22.51 16.17 -4.01
CA LYS A 161 -23.97 16.26 -3.75
C LYS A 161 -24.51 15.08 -2.92
N CYS A 162 -23.63 14.25 -2.36
CA CYS A 162 -24.00 13.10 -1.55
C CYS A 162 -24.85 13.57 -0.35
N SER A 163 -26.01 12.97 -0.16
CA SER A 163 -26.85 13.25 1.00
C SER A 163 -26.19 12.78 2.29
N SER A 164 -26.62 13.33 3.42
CA SER A 164 -26.11 12.90 4.73
C SER A 164 -26.36 11.41 4.98
N THR A 165 -27.51 10.90 4.56
CA THR A 165 -27.87 9.48 4.70
C THR A 165 -26.97 8.58 3.86
N GLU A 166 -26.76 8.89 2.56
CA GLU A 166 -25.86 8.13 1.69
C GLU A 166 -24.42 8.14 2.22
N ARG A 167 -23.97 9.30 2.71
CA ARG A 167 -22.64 9.43 3.32
C ARG A 167 -22.49 8.56 4.55
N SER A 168 -23.50 8.55 5.43
CA SER A 168 -23.49 7.69 6.61
C SER A 168 -23.42 6.21 6.24
N ILE A 169 -24.20 5.78 5.24
CA ILE A 169 -24.16 4.40 4.72
C ILE A 169 -22.75 4.04 4.19
N LEU A 170 -22.13 4.93 3.43
CA LEU A 170 -20.78 4.70 2.89
C LEU A 170 -19.73 4.59 4.01
N LEU A 171 -19.76 5.49 4.99
CA LEU A 171 -18.81 5.49 6.11
C LEU A 171 -19.04 4.31 7.07
N GLU A 172 -20.28 3.90 7.29
CA GLU A 172 -20.60 2.72 8.09
C GLU A 172 -20.05 1.44 7.43
N ASN A 173 -20.18 1.32 6.12
CA ASN A 173 -19.73 0.14 5.38
C ASN A 173 -18.24 0.13 5.03
N PHE A 174 -17.64 1.29 4.78
CA PHE A 174 -16.30 1.42 4.22
C PHE A 174 -15.37 2.39 4.96
N GLY A 175 -15.84 3.08 6.01
CA GLY A 175 -15.03 4.02 6.80
C GLY A 175 -14.11 3.34 7.81
N LYS A 176 -14.31 2.04 8.05
CA LYS A 176 -13.46 1.19 8.87
C LYS A 176 -12.91 0.05 8.03
N ASN A 177 -12.14 -0.83 8.66
CA ASN A 177 -11.66 -2.04 7.99
C ASN A 177 -12.82 -2.91 7.51
N PHE A 178 -12.84 -3.22 6.24
CA PHE A 178 -13.85 -4.06 5.57
C PHE A 178 -13.24 -5.22 4.76
N ASP A 179 -12.04 -5.69 5.15
CA ASP A 179 -11.33 -6.82 4.52
C ASP A 179 -12.20 -8.09 4.42
N GLY A 180 -13.15 -8.26 5.34
CA GLY A 180 -14.06 -9.41 5.33
C GLY A 180 -15.20 -9.33 4.30
N LYS A 181 -15.39 -8.19 3.60
CA LYS A 181 -16.39 -8.08 2.55
C LYS A 181 -15.82 -8.62 1.23
N ASP A 182 -16.61 -9.41 0.51
CA ASP A 182 -16.26 -9.83 -0.84
C ASP A 182 -16.46 -8.70 -1.86
N ASP A 183 -15.87 -8.86 -3.05
CA ASP A 183 -15.97 -7.85 -4.12
C ASP A 183 -17.41 -7.62 -4.57
N VAL A 184 -18.23 -8.69 -4.59
CA VAL A 184 -19.63 -8.60 -5.02
C VAL A 184 -20.43 -7.73 -4.05
N GLU A 185 -20.20 -7.89 -2.76
CA GLU A 185 -20.85 -7.06 -1.72
C GLU A 185 -20.45 -5.60 -1.85
N ILE A 186 -19.16 -5.32 -2.02
CA ILE A 186 -18.65 -3.96 -2.18
C ILE A 186 -19.28 -3.27 -3.39
N TYR A 187 -19.22 -3.93 -4.55
CA TYR A 187 -19.76 -3.35 -5.78
C TYR A 187 -21.30 -3.29 -5.81
N LYS A 188 -22.01 -4.18 -5.09
CA LYS A 188 -23.46 -4.07 -4.89
C LYS A 188 -23.85 -2.82 -4.10
N LEU A 189 -23.07 -2.46 -3.08
CA LEU A 189 -23.33 -1.29 -2.25
C LEU A 189 -23.00 0.03 -2.97
N ILE A 190 -21.90 0.07 -3.72
CA ILE A 190 -21.43 1.32 -4.34
C ILE A 190 -22.09 1.63 -5.69
N THR A 191 -22.48 0.62 -6.47
CA THR A 191 -23.02 0.81 -7.83
C THR A 191 -24.26 1.68 -7.89
N PRO A 192 -25.28 1.55 -7.02
CA PRO A 192 -26.45 2.44 -7.04
C PRO A 192 -26.07 3.91 -6.82
N LEU A 193 -25.14 4.19 -5.92
CA LEU A 193 -24.64 5.54 -5.63
C LEU A 193 -23.84 6.11 -6.79
N MET A 194 -23.01 5.27 -7.45
CA MET A 194 -22.32 5.64 -8.69
C MET A 194 -23.28 6.00 -9.82
N ASN A 195 -24.31 5.19 -9.99
CA ASN A 195 -25.35 5.43 -11.01
C ASN A 195 -26.10 6.73 -10.75
N GLY A 196 -26.47 6.99 -9.49
CA GLY A 196 -27.11 8.24 -9.08
C GLY A 196 -26.22 9.46 -9.34
N ASN A 197 -24.95 9.41 -8.93
CA ASN A 197 -24.01 10.50 -9.11
C ASN A 197 -23.68 10.77 -10.59
N GLU A 198 -23.56 9.72 -11.41
CA GLU A 198 -23.17 9.83 -12.83
C GLU A 198 -24.38 9.88 -13.80
N ASN A 199 -25.59 9.79 -13.28
CA ASN A 199 -26.82 9.70 -14.07
C ASN A 199 -26.77 8.57 -15.12
N LYS A 200 -26.36 7.36 -14.67
CA LYS A 200 -26.15 6.15 -15.46
C LYS A 200 -26.90 4.96 -14.87
N SER A 201 -26.95 3.85 -15.61
CA SER A 201 -27.52 2.58 -15.17
C SER A 201 -26.54 1.44 -15.42
N ASN A 202 -25.35 1.50 -14.82
CA ASN A 202 -24.37 0.43 -14.92
C ASN A 202 -24.77 -0.76 -14.05
N SER A 203 -24.47 -1.98 -14.50
CA SER A 203 -24.57 -3.17 -13.67
C SER A 203 -23.39 -3.22 -12.68
N VAL A 204 -23.54 -4.00 -11.62
CA VAL A 204 -22.47 -4.27 -10.63
C VAL A 204 -21.21 -4.79 -11.32
N ASP A 205 -21.36 -5.75 -12.23
CA ASP A 205 -20.26 -6.32 -13.00
C ASP A 205 -19.60 -5.31 -13.93
N ALA A 206 -20.36 -4.38 -14.51
CA ALA A 206 -19.79 -3.30 -15.33
C ALA A 206 -18.89 -2.36 -14.53
N VAL A 207 -19.27 -2.01 -13.29
CA VAL A 207 -18.46 -1.18 -12.40
C VAL A 207 -17.18 -1.92 -11.98
N ARG A 208 -17.30 -3.21 -11.61
CA ARG A 208 -16.15 -4.05 -11.28
C ARG A 208 -15.17 -4.13 -12.44
N LYS A 209 -15.62 -4.53 -13.63
CA LYS A 209 -14.78 -4.64 -14.84
C LYS A 209 -14.13 -3.31 -15.24
N TRP A 210 -14.83 -2.20 -15.03
CA TRP A 210 -14.24 -0.88 -15.25
C TRP A 210 -13.05 -0.64 -14.29
N THR A 211 -13.20 -0.99 -13.00
CA THR A 211 -12.13 -0.86 -12.01
C THR A 211 -10.93 -1.75 -12.37
N ASP A 212 -11.17 -3.02 -12.68
CA ASP A 212 -10.14 -3.98 -13.10
C ASP A 212 -9.39 -3.49 -14.34
N SER A 213 -10.13 -2.98 -15.34
CA SER A 213 -9.53 -2.40 -16.55
C SER A 213 -8.62 -1.20 -16.23
N LYS A 214 -9.02 -0.33 -15.29
CA LYS A 214 -8.20 0.81 -14.89
C LYS A 214 -6.96 0.40 -14.09
N ILE A 215 -7.05 -0.62 -13.26
CA ILE A 215 -5.91 -1.20 -12.57
C ILE A 215 -4.89 -1.73 -13.57
N HIS A 216 -5.32 -2.51 -14.57
CA HIS A 216 -4.44 -3.00 -15.62
C HIS A 216 -3.79 -1.89 -16.44
N GLU A 217 -4.55 -0.85 -16.79
CA GLU A 217 -4.04 0.32 -17.50
C GLU A 217 -2.96 1.06 -16.68
N ILE A 218 -3.18 1.25 -15.39
CA ILE A 218 -2.20 1.85 -14.47
C ILE A 218 -0.93 0.99 -14.40
N ILE A 219 -1.05 -0.34 -14.29
CA ILE A 219 0.08 -1.26 -14.28
C ILE A 219 0.88 -1.15 -15.58
N GLN A 220 0.21 -1.08 -16.74
CA GLN A 220 0.89 -0.90 -18.03
C GLN A 220 1.65 0.42 -18.10
N LEU A 221 1.04 1.52 -17.63
CA LEU A 221 1.68 2.85 -17.59
C LEU A 221 2.88 2.87 -16.63
N LEU A 222 2.77 2.21 -15.48
CA LEU A 222 3.88 2.06 -14.54
C LEU A 222 5.03 1.26 -15.14
N ASN A 223 4.73 0.21 -15.89
CA ASN A 223 5.72 -0.62 -16.55
C ASN A 223 6.43 0.09 -17.72
N GLY A 224 5.75 1.06 -18.35
CA GLY A 224 6.27 1.82 -19.50
C GLY A 224 6.22 1.06 -20.83
N ASN A 225 6.49 1.80 -21.91
CA ASN A 225 6.58 1.23 -23.25
C ASN A 225 7.84 1.82 -23.94
N PRO A 226 8.92 1.01 -24.24
CA PRO A 226 9.02 -0.42 -23.93
C PRO A 226 9.03 -0.71 -22.42
N LYS A 227 8.65 -1.94 -22.04
CA LYS A 227 8.55 -2.34 -20.64
C LYS A 227 9.92 -2.20 -19.94
N LYS A 228 10.00 -1.29 -18.96
CA LYS A 228 11.21 -0.99 -18.18
C LYS A 228 11.12 -1.50 -16.74
N LEU A 229 9.93 -1.70 -16.22
CA LEU A 229 9.66 -2.14 -14.86
C LEU A 229 8.71 -3.34 -14.87
N ASN A 230 8.54 -3.99 -13.73
CA ASN A 230 7.73 -5.21 -13.64
C ASN A 230 6.68 -5.09 -12.52
N TYR A 231 5.83 -4.04 -12.64
CA TYR A 231 4.68 -3.91 -11.76
C TYR A 231 3.66 -5.02 -12.03
N THR A 232 3.16 -5.59 -10.96
CA THR A 232 2.05 -6.53 -10.91
C THR A 232 0.93 -5.91 -10.07
N GLU A 233 -0.20 -6.58 -9.94
CA GLU A 233 -1.30 -6.14 -9.09
C GLU A 233 -0.88 -6.05 -7.61
N ASP A 234 -0.08 -7.00 -7.12
CA ASP A 234 0.43 -7.00 -5.75
C ASP A 234 1.40 -5.83 -5.49
N THR A 235 2.29 -5.54 -6.43
CA THR A 235 3.22 -4.40 -6.28
C THR A 235 2.48 -3.07 -6.40
N LEU A 236 1.45 -2.99 -7.25
CA LEU A 236 0.55 -1.83 -7.31
C LEU A 236 -0.20 -1.65 -5.99
N LYS A 237 -0.71 -2.74 -5.38
CA LYS A 237 -1.36 -2.68 -4.06
C LYS A 237 -0.47 -1.99 -3.04
N THR A 238 0.80 -2.40 -2.95
CA THR A 238 1.76 -1.79 -2.04
C THR A 238 1.93 -0.29 -2.32
N LEU A 239 2.03 0.10 -3.59
CA LEU A 239 2.16 1.51 -3.98
C LEU A 239 0.90 2.34 -3.64
N VAL A 240 -0.28 1.73 -3.78
CA VAL A 240 -1.57 2.34 -3.45
C VAL A 240 -1.73 2.50 -1.93
N ASP A 241 -1.36 1.47 -1.15
CA ASP A 241 -1.34 1.53 0.31
C ASP A 241 -0.44 2.68 0.79
N ASP A 242 0.73 2.84 0.17
CA ASP A 242 1.65 3.93 0.46
C ASP A 242 1.08 5.30 0.10
N PHE A 243 0.49 5.40 -1.08
CA PHE A 243 -0.08 6.64 -1.59
C PHE A 243 -1.20 7.19 -0.69
N PHE A 244 -2.02 6.30 -0.10
CA PHE A 244 -3.11 6.66 0.80
C PHE A 244 -2.71 6.63 2.28
N SER A 245 -1.45 6.32 2.62
CA SER A 245 -1.00 6.30 4.01
C SER A 245 -0.96 7.72 4.60
N PRO A 246 -1.52 7.95 5.80
CA PRO A 246 -1.50 9.25 6.45
C PRO A 246 -0.08 9.76 6.76
N PHE A 247 0.92 8.88 6.84
CA PHE A 247 2.32 9.23 7.11
C PHE A 247 3.01 10.03 5.99
N LEU A 248 2.40 10.11 4.78
CA LEU A 248 2.93 10.89 3.66
C LEU A 248 2.25 12.25 3.48
N LEU A 249 1.21 12.54 4.26
CA LEU A 249 0.43 13.79 4.17
C LEU A 249 0.91 14.88 5.14
N GLU A 250 1.83 14.57 6.07
CA GLU A 250 2.42 15.54 6.99
C GLU A 250 3.75 16.09 6.43
N LYS A 251 3.64 16.88 5.37
CA LYS A 251 4.67 17.86 4.97
C LYS A 251 4.04 19.04 4.24
#